data_04d28591254858db7704c7b84f97795b
#
_entry.id   04d28591254858db7704c7b84f97795b
#
_cell.length_a   1.000
_cell.length_b   1.000
_cell.length_c   1.000
_cell.angle_alpha   90.00
_cell.angle_beta   90.00
_cell.angle_gamma   90.00
#
_symmetry.space_group_name_H-M   'P 1'
#
loop_
_entity.id
_entity.type
_entity.pdbx_description
1 polymer ?
#
loop_
_entity_poly.entity_id
_entity_poly.type
_entity_poly.pdbx_seq_one_letter_code
_entity_poly.pdbx_strand_id
1 'polypeptide(L)'
;EWLEYKKAEKDVPKDFWHTYSAFANTLGGFVIFGISEINNGIENHLVISGVKQAQKIQDDLFSQSRSKEKVSSTLLSNNSVRQFEIDDKTIIVIYVSPAAAAERPVHLNQDPRRSYVRLKTGDHQLQGDELRSFLSSYTQKDADSQILPHSNLDDLSLITLNKYRQQIKAETPDSPLLNLSDEQFVREVNIYKRDLKSNIEGLTYAGLLLFGKGYVIKEYLPHFFFEYYEKSDENERYDFRITDFDLEQGN
;
A
#
# COMPACT_ATOMS: atom_id res chain seq x y z
N GLU A 1 5.15 15.69 -1.90
CA GLU A 1 5.37 16.56 -0.74
C GLU A 1 4.40 16.17 0.38
N TRP A 2 4.92 16.09 1.59
CA TRP A 2 4.22 15.60 2.79
C TRP A 2 3.90 16.69 3.81
N LEU A 3 3.89 17.96 3.36
CA LEU A 3 3.62 19.14 4.18
C LEU A 3 2.59 20.05 3.49
N GLU A 4 1.63 20.54 4.26
CA GLU A 4 0.58 21.45 3.80
C GLU A 4 0.37 22.56 4.83
N TYR A 5 0.12 23.78 4.36
CA TYR A 5 -0.16 24.94 5.21
C TYR A 5 -1.60 25.41 5.03
N LYS A 6 -2.26 25.76 6.13
CA LYS A 6 -3.62 26.29 6.08
C LYS A 6 -3.82 27.41 7.11
N LYS A 7 -4.51 28.45 6.72
CA LYS A 7 -4.74 29.63 7.57
C LYS A 7 -5.49 29.28 8.87
N ALA A 8 -6.64 28.61 8.79
CA ALA A 8 -7.44 28.07 9.91
C ALA A 8 -7.59 29.03 11.12
N GLU A 9 -8.09 30.23 10.94
CA GLU A 9 -8.17 31.22 12.03
C GLU A 9 -9.15 30.84 13.15
N LYS A 10 -10.36 30.37 12.82
CA LYS A 10 -11.45 30.11 13.77
C LYS A 10 -12.09 28.73 13.66
N ASP A 11 -12.00 28.12 12.51
CA ASP A 11 -12.66 26.85 12.20
C ASP A 11 -11.71 25.95 11.42
N VAL A 12 -11.99 24.63 11.41
CA VAL A 12 -11.29 23.67 10.56
C VAL A 12 -11.61 24.00 9.09
N PRO A 13 -10.60 24.29 8.25
CA PRO A 13 -10.81 24.59 6.84
C PRO A 13 -11.52 23.43 6.12
N LYS A 14 -12.49 23.74 5.26
CA LYS A 14 -13.26 22.70 4.55
C LYS A 14 -12.38 21.82 3.67
N ASP A 15 -11.35 22.39 3.07
CA ASP A 15 -10.38 21.71 2.20
C ASP A 15 -9.36 20.87 2.99
N PHE A 16 -9.26 21.04 4.31
CA PHE A 16 -8.44 20.15 5.16
C PHE A 16 -8.80 18.69 4.96
N TRP A 17 -10.07 18.34 4.78
CA TRP A 17 -10.51 16.98 4.63
C TRP A 17 -10.09 16.36 3.30
N HIS A 18 -9.88 17.16 2.24
CA HIS A 18 -9.27 16.70 1.00
C HIS A 18 -7.81 16.29 1.25
N THR A 19 -7.04 17.13 1.94
CA THR A 19 -5.66 16.84 2.35
C THR A 19 -5.58 15.64 3.29
N TYR A 20 -6.51 15.52 4.23
CA TYR A 20 -6.62 14.37 5.12
C TYR A 20 -6.78 13.07 4.33
N SER A 21 -7.74 13.02 3.40
CA SER A 21 -7.93 11.86 2.52
C SER A 21 -6.69 11.60 1.66
N ALA A 22 -6.09 12.63 1.08
CA ALA A 22 -4.92 12.51 0.22
C ALA A 22 -3.71 11.94 0.96
N PHE A 23 -3.41 12.42 2.17
CA PHE A 23 -2.32 11.91 3.00
C PHE A 23 -2.60 10.49 3.48
N ALA A 24 -3.83 10.20 3.93
CA ALA A 24 -4.24 8.87 4.37
C ALA A 24 -4.09 7.81 3.25
N ASN A 25 -4.37 8.19 2.03
CA ASN A 25 -4.31 7.31 0.85
C ASN A 25 -2.91 7.20 0.24
N THR A 26 -1.93 7.98 0.72
CA THR A 26 -0.55 7.95 0.23
C THR A 26 0.45 7.61 1.35
N LEU A 27 1.42 8.44 1.59
CA LEU A 27 2.50 8.21 2.55
C LEU A 27 2.30 8.93 3.90
N GLY A 28 1.14 9.53 4.10
CA GLY A 28 0.90 10.40 5.24
C GLY A 28 1.50 11.79 5.04
N GLY A 29 1.35 12.65 6.07
CA GLY A 29 1.92 13.99 6.01
C GLY A 29 1.52 14.87 7.18
N PHE A 30 2.06 16.08 7.18
CA PHE A 30 1.80 17.10 8.18
C PHE A 30 0.95 18.23 7.59
N VAL A 31 -0.04 18.69 8.35
CA VAL A 31 -0.78 19.90 8.06
C VAL A 31 -0.53 20.88 9.18
N ILE A 32 -0.16 22.11 8.85
CA ILE A 32 0.08 23.17 9.82
C ILE A 32 -1.00 24.24 9.68
N PHE A 33 -1.80 24.41 10.73
CA PHE A 33 -2.79 25.48 10.84
C PHE A 33 -2.18 26.73 11.46
N GLY A 34 -2.62 27.91 11.01
CA GLY A 34 -2.11 29.20 11.44
C GLY A 34 -0.97 29.75 10.59
N ILE A 35 -0.74 29.15 9.42
CA ILE A 35 0.18 29.66 8.40
C ILE A 35 -0.60 29.99 7.14
N SER A 36 -0.35 31.16 6.57
CA SER A 36 -0.93 31.63 5.31
C SER A 36 0.14 31.75 4.26
N GLU A 37 -0.15 31.29 3.05
CA GLU A 37 0.64 31.59 1.87
C GLU A 37 0.16 32.89 1.26
N ILE A 38 1.06 33.86 1.13
CA ILE A 38 0.81 35.13 0.47
C ILE A 38 1.57 35.13 -0.85
N ASN A 39 0.84 35.20 -1.95
CA ASN A 39 1.41 35.32 -3.27
C ASN A 39 1.45 36.81 -3.68
N ASN A 40 2.65 37.38 -3.79
CA ASN A 40 2.85 38.75 -4.21
C ASN A 40 3.14 38.87 -5.72
N GLY A 41 2.86 37.79 -6.50
CA GLY A 41 3.07 37.77 -7.95
C GLY A 41 4.51 37.48 -8.40
N ILE A 42 5.48 37.48 -7.47
CA ILE A 42 6.90 37.19 -7.73
C ILE A 42 7.36 35.96 -6.93
N GLU A 43 6.98 35.89 -5.66
CA GLU A 43 7.33 34.80 -4.76
C GLU A 43 6.17 34.48 -3.79
N ASN A 44 6.06 33.21 -3.41
CA ASN A 44 5.16 32.78 -2.35
C ASN A 44 5.89 32.95 -1.01
N HIS A 45 5.32 33.75 -0.12
CA HIS A 45 5.81 33.94 1.24
C HIS A 45 4.88 33.27 2.24
N LEU A 46 5.48 32.53 3.19
CA LEU A 46 4.76 31.98 4.32
C LEU A 46 4.70 33.01 5.45
N VAL A 47 3.51 33.27 5.95
CA VAL A 47 3.28 34.20 7.07
C VAL A 47 2.56 33.48 8.18
N ILE A 48 3.08 33.57 9.41
CA ILE A 48 2.40 33.05 10.59
C ILE A 48 1.21 33.98 10.88
N SER A 49 0.00 33.51 10.55
CA SER A 49 -1.26 34.22 10.81
C SER A 49 -1.81 33.92 12.21
N GLY A 50 -1.48 32.77 12.75
CA GLY A 50 -1.97 32.27 14.02
C GLY A 50 -3.40 31.73 13.96
N VAL A 51 -3.72 30.86 14.91
CA VAL A 51 -5.05 30.30 15.16
C VAL A 51 -5.66 31.03 16.35
N LYS A 52 -6.88 31.59 16.19
CA LYS A 52 -7.55 32.37 17.26
C LYS A 52 -8.35 31.51 18.24
N GLN A 53 -8.82 30.34 17.79
CA GLN A 53 -9.68 29.45 18.58
C GLN A 53 -9.10 28.03 18.58
N ALA A 54 -7.88 27.89 19.07
CA ALA A 54 -7.12 26.64 18.98
C ALA A 54 -7.83 25.45 19.65
N GLN A 55 -8.42 25.64 20.84
CA GLN A 55 -9.14 24.56 21.52
C GLN A 55 -10.36 24.11 20.72
N LYS A 56 -11.18 25.05 20.26
CA LYS A 56 -12.35 24.72 19.43
C LYS A 56 -11.97 23.96 18.17
N ILE A 57 -10.91 24.40 17.48
CA ILE A 57 -10.43 23.73 16.26
C ILE A 57 -9.97 22.30 16.55
N GLN A 58 -9.27 22.05 17.68
CA GLN A 58 -8.87 20.72 18.08
C GLN A 58 -10.09 19.83 18.39
N ASP A 59 -11.06 20.34 19.15
CA ASP A 59 -12.29 19.62 19.48
C ASP A 59 -13.09 19.28 18.20
N ASP A 60 -13.20 20.23 17.27
CA ASP A 60 -13.85 20.03 15.98
C ASP A 60 -13.11 18.99 15.10
N LEU A 61 -11.78 19.02 15.08
CA LEU A 61 -10.96 18.03 14.37
C LEU A 61 -11.23 16.60 14.87
N PHE A 62 -11.18 16.40 16.19
CA PHE A 62 -11.43 15.09 16.78
C PHE A 62 -12.87 14.63 16.60
N SER A 63 -13.83 15.53 16.79
CA SER A 63 -15.25 15.23 16.59
C SER A 63 -15.55 14.83 15.15
N GLN A 64 -15.10 15.65 14.18
CA GLN A 64 -15.34 15.41 12.77
C GLN A 64 -14.59 14.19 12.23
N SER A 65 -13.35 13.93 12.70
CA SER A 65 -12.58 12.73 12.30
C SER A 65 -13.23 11.42 12.73
N ARG A 66 -14.03 11.43 13.77
CA ARG A 66 -14.79 10.26 14.27
C ARG A 66 -16.15 10.10 13.59
N SER A 67 -16.61 11.12 12.88
CA SER A 67 -17.87 11.06 12.16
C SER A 67 -17.69 10.31 10.84
N LYS A 68 -18.33 9.14 10.73
CA LYS A 68 -18.33 8.36 9.49
C LYS A 68 -19.04 9.06 8.32
N GLU A 69 -19.89 10.04 8.63
CA GLU A 69 -20.49 10.93 7.62
C GLU A 69 -19.46 11.89 7.02
N LYS A 70 -18.42 12.23 7.77
CA LYS A 70 -17.38 13.16 7.33
C LYS A 70 -16.22 12.46 6.64
N VAL A 71 -15.69 11.41 7.26
CA VAL A 71 -14.53 10.65 6.75
C VAL A 71 -14.67 9.16 7.09
N SER A 72 -14.30 8.31 6.16
CA SER A 72 -14.49 6.85 6.29
C SER A 72 -13.59 6.19 7.34
N SER A 73 -12.41 6.74 7.62
CA SER A 73 -11.48 6.22 8.62
C SER A 73 -10.94 7.31 9.55
N THR A 74 -10.84 6.97 10.84
CA THR A 74 -10.36 7.85 11.92
C THR A 74 -8.88 7.58 12.18
N LEU A 75 -8.00 8.46 11.71
CA LEU A 75 -6.53 8.32 11.83
C LEU A 75 -5.93 9.29 12.87
N LEU A 76 -6.70 10.26 13.36
CA LEU A 76 -6.21 11.20 14.36
C LEU A 76 -6.27 10.60 15.76
N SER A 77 -5.17 10.75 16.49
CA SER A 77 -5.01 10.43 17.90
C SER A 77 -4.52 11.65 18.67
N ASN A 78 -4.54 11.60 19.99
CA ASN A 78 -4.02 12.69 20.83
C ASN A 78 -2.56 13.06 20.51
N ASN A 79 -1.76 12.09 20.02
CA ASN A 79 -0.37 12.31 19.64
C ASN A 79 -0.23 12.91 18.24
N SER A 80 -1.28 12.89 17.43
CA SER A 80 -1.29 13.39 16.05
C SER A 80 -1.51 14.89 15.96
N VAL A 81 -1.98 15.54 17.01
CA VAL A 81 -2.32 16.96 17.03
C VAL A 81 -1.55 17.64 18.15
N ARG A 82 -0.74 18.64 17.81
CA ARG A 82 0.07 19.38 18.76
C ARG A 82 -0.04 20.88 18.52
N GLN A 83 -0.11 21.64 19.60
CA GLN A 83 -0.12 23.09 19.58
C GLN A 83 1.26 23.64 19.92
N PHE A 84 1.65 24.70 19.24
CA PHE A 84 2.89 25.45 19.50
C PHE A 84 2.60 26.95 19.47
N GLU A 85 3.43 27.71 20.14
CA GLU A 85 3.40 29.18 20.09
C GLU A 85 4.69 29.69 19.45
N ILE A 86 4.56 30.55 18.44
CA ILE A 86 5.64 31.19 17.71
C ILE A 86 5.29 32.67 17.55
N ASP A 87 6.12 33.58 18.02
CA ASP A 87 5.93 35.03 17.95
C ASP A 87 4.53 35.46 18.47
N ASP A 88 4.17 34.99 19.66
CA ASP A 88 2.87 35.23 20.31
C ASP A 88 1.65 34.78 19.48
N LYS A 89 1.86 33.88 18.53
CA LYS A 89 0.81 33.28 17.71
C LYS A 89 0.75 31.79 17.87
N THR A 90 -0.43 31.27 18.05
CA THR A 90 -0.67 29.82 18.15
C THR A 90 -0.71 29.19 16.77
N ILE A 91 0.00 28.09 16.59
CA ILE A 91 -0.12 27.19 15.44
C ILE A 91 -0.52 25.78 15.90
N ILE A 92 -1.17 25.02 15.04
CA ILE A 92 -1.54 23.64 15.29
C ILE A 92 -0.90 22.76 14.22
N VAL A 93 -0.08 21.81 14.65
CA VAL A 93 0.56 20.81 13.77
C VAL A 93 -0.22 19.50 13.86
N ILE A 94 -0.68 19.00 12.73
CA ILE A 94 -1.50 17.81 12.60
C ILE A 94 -0.73 16.80 11.75
N TYR A 95 -0.47 15.61 12.30
CA TYR A 95 0.06 14.49 11.53
C TYR A 95 -1.07 13.56 11.10
N VAL A 96 -1.21 13.34 9.81
CA VAL A 96 -2.13 12.35 9.24
C VAL A 96 -1.29 11.15 8.81
N SER A 97 -1.45 10.03 9.53
CA SER A 97 -0.75 8.79 9.17
C SER A 97 -1.33 8.18 7.89
N PRO A 98 -0.53 7.42 7.12
CA PRO A 98 -1.09 6.59 6.06
C PRO A 98 -2.06 5.58 6.67
N ALA A 99 -3.20 5.41 6.03
CA ALA A 99 -4.19 4.42 6.43
C ALA A 99 -3.68 3.00 6.14
N ALA A 100 -4.10 2.02 6.93
CA ALA A 100 -3.85 0.62 6.63
C ALA A 100 -4.52 0.22 5.30
N ALA A 101 -3.96 -0.76 4.60
CA ALA A 101 -4.50 -1.21 3.30
C ALA A 101 -6.00 -1.54 3.37
N ALA A 102 -6.44 -2.13 4.49
CA ALA A 102 -7.85 -2.47 4.71
C ALA A 102 -8.81 -1.29 4.86
N GLU A 103 -8.29 -0.10 5.17
CA GLU A 103 -9.07 1.11 5.39
C GLU A 103 -9.08 2.03 4.17
N ARG A 104 -8.26 1.72 3.17
CA ARG A 104 -8.19 2.47 1.91
C ARG A 104 -9.26 2.01 0.92
N PRO A 105 -9.83 2.92 0.16
CA PRO A 105 -9.57 4.35 0.15
C PRO A 105 -10.26 5.07 1.31
N VAL A 106 -9.52 5.95 1.97
CA VAL A 106 -10.13 6.91 2.90
C VAL A 106 -10.86 7.96 2.07
N HIS A 107 -12.17 8.01 2.22
CA HIS A 107 -13.04 8.86 1.42
C HIS A 107 -13.91 9.78 2.29
N LEU A 108 -14.50 10.79 1.68
CA LEU A 108 -15.29 11.81 2.35
C LEU A 108 -16.78 11.64 2.08
N ASN A 109 -17.59 12.02 3.07
CA ASN A 109 -19.05 12.12 2.97
C ASN A 109 -19.71 10.80 2.51
N GLN A 110 -19.21 9.67 2.97
CA GLN A 110 -19.71 8.31 2.63
C GLN A 110 -19.69 8.00 1.12
N ASP A 111 -18.91 8.73 0.33
CA ASP A 111 -18.82 8.55 -1.11
C ASP A 111 -17.38 8.15 -1.52
N PRO A 112 -17.12 6.91 -1.92
CA PRO A 112 -15.79 6.47 -2.37
C PRO A 112 -15.24 7.28 -3.56
N ARG A 113 -16.08 7.93 -4.36
CA ARG A 113 -15.66 8.83 -5.44
C ARG A 113 -15.01 10.10 -4.90
N ARG A 114 -15.20 10.41 -3.63
CA ARG A 114 -14.55 11.53 -2.93
C ARG A 114 -13.30 11.09 -2.19
N SER A 115 -12.49 10.27 -2.85
CA SER A 115 -11.16 9.85 -2.42
C SER A 115 -10.11 10.70 -3.11
N TYR A 116 -9.10 11.11 -2.33
CA TYR A 116 -8.02 11.96 -2.81
C TYR A 116 -6.68 11.28 -2.60
N VAL A 117 -5.71 11.59 -3.46
CA VAL A 117 -4.31 11.17 -3.36
C VAL A 117 -3.39 12.38 -3.47
N ARG A 118 -2.24 12.32 -2.81
CA ARG A 118 -1.23 13.38 -2.89
C ARG A 118 -0.30 13.14 -4.06
N LEU A 119 -0.32 14.01 -5.04
CA LEU A 119 0.61 14.01 -6.17
C LEU A 119 1.40 15.32 -6.16
N LYS A 120 2.70 15.22 -5.91
CA LYS A 120 3.58 16.39 -5.70
C LYS A 120 3.03 17.30 -4.58
N THR A 121 2.58 18.51 -4.92
CA THR A 121 2.08 19.52 -3.98
C THR A 121 0.56 19.61 -3.93
N GLY A 122 -0.15 18.81 -4.73
CA GLY A 122 -1.61 18.90 -4.89
C GLY A 122 -2.38 17.70 -4.36
N ASP A 123 -3.60 17.95 -3.88
CA ASP A 123 -4.58 16.92 -3.54
C ASP A 123 -5.44 16.66 -4.77
N HIS A 124 -5.34 15.46 -5.34
CA HIS A 124 -6.04 15.07 -6.56
C HIS A 124 -7.14 14.06 -6.25
N GLN A 125 -8.34 14.36 -6.67
CA GLN A 125 -9.46 13.44 -6.55
C GLN A 125 -9.30 12.28 -7.54
N LEU A 126 -9.38 11.04 -7.05
CA LEU A 126 -9.37 9.85 -7.90
C LEU A 126 -10.62 9.78 -8.77
N GLN A 127 -10.47 9.54 -10.06
CA GLN A 127 -11.57 9.50 -11.02
C GLN A 127 -11.47 8.28 -11.97
N GLY A 128 -12.61 7.84 -12.46
CA GLY A 128 -12.71 6.83 -13.52
C GLY A 128 -11.89 5.56 -13.23
N ASP A 129 -10.95 5.25 -14.11
CA ASP A 129 -10.13 4.05 -14.03
C ASP A 129 -9.07 4.11 -12.92
N GLU A 130 -8.61 5.31 -12.55
CA GLU A 130 -7.71 5.49 -11.40
C GLU A 130 -8.39 5.05 -10.11
N LEU A 131 -9.65 5.46 -9.90
CA LEU A 131 -10.42 5.04 -8.72
C LEU A 131 -10.68 3.53 -8.74
N ARG A 132 -11.01 2.95 -9.89
CA ARG A 132 -11.21 1.49 -10.01
C ARG A 132 -9.93 0.73 -9.69
N SER A 133 -8.81 1.14 -10.27
CA SER A 133 -7.50 0.55 -10.02
C SER A 133 -7.12 0.66 -8.55
N PHE A 134 -7.34 1.83 -7.95
CA PHE A 134 -7.08 2.07 -6.54
C PHE A 134 -7.94 1.17 -5.64
N LEU A 135 -9.24 1.08 -5.90
CA LEU A 135 -10.15 0.18 -5.18
C LEU A 135 -9.75 -1.29 -5.32
N SER A 136 -9.39 -1.74 -6.52
CA SER A 136 -8.98 -3.12 -6.76
C SER A 136 -7.66 -3.47 -6.08
N SER A 137 -6.69 -2.56 -6.06
CA SER A 137 -5.39 -2.78 -5.41
C SER A 137 -5.48 -2.94 -3.89
N TYR A 138 -6.47 -2.33 -3.23
CA TYR A 138 -6.67 -2.44 -1.78
C TYR A 138 -7.69 -3.50 -1.36
N THR A 139 -8.56 -3.94 -2.26
CA THR A 139 -9.43 -5.11 -2.02
C THR A 139 -8.66 -6.42 -2.20
N GLN A 140 -7.59 -6.41 -2.96
CA GLN A 140 -6.66 -7.53 -3.09
C GLN A 140 -5.64 -7.51 -1.93
N LYS A 141 -6.12 -7.73 -0.70
CA LYS A 141 -5.22 -8.10 0.40
C LYS A 141 -4.50 -9.38 0.00
N ASP A 142 -3.18 -9.30 0.00
CA ASP A 142 -2.31 -10.45 -0.24
C ASP A 142 -2.65 -11.19 -1.54
N ALA A 143 -2.58 -10.49 -2.70
CA ALA A 143 -2.85 -11.10 -4.01
C ALA A 143 -2.01 -12.38 -4.23
N ASP A 144 -0.78 -12.37 -3.75
CA ASP A 144 0.14 -13.50 -3.74
C ASP A 144 -0.31 -14.66 -2.83
N SER A 145 -1.06 -14.37 -1.77
CA SER A 145 -1.64 -15.35 -0.85
C SER A 145 -3.02 -15.86 -1.25
N GLN A 146 -3.65 -15.33 -2.29
CA GLN A 146 -4.93 -15.84 -2.78
C GLN A 146 -4.80 -17.27 -3.27
N ILE A 147 -5.80 -18.09 -2.92
CA ILE A 147 -5.87 -19.50 -3.32
C ILE A 147 -6.44 -19.57 -4.73
N LEU A 148 -5.75 -20.30 -5.58
CA LEU A 148 -6.20 -20.63 -6.93
C LEU A 148 -7.16 -21.83 -6.87
N PRO A 149 -8.45 -21.63 -7.15
CA PRO A 149 -9.41 -22.73 -7.15
C PRO A 149 -9.01 -23.81 -8.17
N HIS A 150 -9.25 -25.08 -7.81
CA HIS A 150 -9.01 -26.24 -8.66
C HIS A 150 -7.54 -26.57 -8.93
N SER A 151 -6.58 -25.81 -8.38
CA SER A 151 -5.17 -26.19 -8.40
C SER A 151 -4.88 -27.28 -7.36
N ASN A 152 -3.87 -28.09 -7.62
CA ASN A 152 -3.48 -29.21 -6.76
C ASN A 152 -1.95 -29.35 -6.67
N LEU A 153 -1.48 -30.31 -5.88
CA LEU A 153 -0.04 -30.53 -5.68
C LEU A 153 0.67 -31.05 -6.93
N ASP A 154 -0.06 -31.69 -7.85
CA ASP A 154 0.52 -32.19 -9.11
C ASP A 154 0.86 -31.04 -10.07
N ASP A 155 0.33 -29.84 -9.83
CA ASP A 155 0.64 -28.63 -10.59
C ASP A 155 2.03 -28.04 -10.25
N LEU A 156 2.68 -28.55 -9.20
CA LEU A 156 4.01 -28.12 -8.78
C LEU A 156 5.13 -28.84 -9.54
N SER A 157 6.22 -28.11 -9.79
CA SER A 157 7.50 -28.65 -10.24
C SER A 157 8.27 -29.23 -9.05
N LEU A 158 8.33 -30.55 -8.96
CA LEU A 158 9.12 -31.23 -7.92
C LEU A 158 10.62 -30.90 -8.03
N ILE A 159 11.11 -30.63 -9.23
CA ILE A 159 12.52 -30.23 -9.47
C ILE A 159 12.79 -28.91 -8.76
N THR A 160 11.94 -27.90 -8.98
CA THR A 160 12.07 -26.58 -8.36
C THR A 160 11.91 -26.65 -6.83
N LEU A 161 10.95 -27.44 -6.36
CA LEU A 161 10.73 -27.65 -4.93
C LEU A 161 11.96 -28.28 -4.25
N ASN A 162 12.56 -29.29 -4.88
CA ASN A 162 13.76 -29.93 -4.36
C ASN A 162 14.97 -28.99 -4.37
N LYS A 163 15.17 -28.18 -5.42
CA LYS A 163 16.22 -27.16 -5.44
C LYS A 163 16.08 -26.18 -4.27
N TYR A 164 14.87 -25.73 -4.00
CA TYR A 164 14.58 -24.82 -2.89
C TYR A 164 14.87 -25.46 -1.52
N ARG A 165 14.48 -26.73 -1.33
CA ARG A 165 14.82 -27.47 -0.09
C ARG A 165 16.34 -27.64 0.07
N GLN A 166 17.08 -27.86 -1.02
CA GLN A 166 18.55 -27.92 -0.99
C GLN A 166 19.17 -26.57 -0.59
N GLN A 167 18.62 -25.47 -1.08
CA GLN A 167 19.05 -24.13 -0.68
C GLN A 167 18.82 -23.89 0.82
N ILE A 168 17.62 -24.21 1.34
CA ILE A 168 17.34 -24.13 2.78
C ILE A 168 18.36 -24.98 3.58
N LYS A 169 18.69 -26.18 3.11
CA LYS A 169 19.66 -27.05 3.77
C LYS A 169 21.06 -26.44 3.79
N ALA A 170 21.46 -25.74 2.73
CA ALA A 170 22.75 -25.07 2.65
C ALA A 170 22.84 -23.85 3.58
N GLU A 171 21.75 -23.06 3.68
CA GLU A 171 21.71 -21.84 4.48
C GLU A 171 21.36 -22.12 5.96
N THR A 172 20.49 -23.09 6.21
CA THR A 172 19.98 -23.44 7.54
C THR A 172 19.87 -24.96 7.69
N PRO A 173 20.99 -25.66 7.93
CA PRO A 173 21.03 -27.13 7.96
C PRO A 173 20.10 -27.78 9.00
N ASP A 174 19.85 -27.08 10.09
CA ASP A 174 19.01 -27.56 11.23
C ASP A 174 17.54 -27.13 11.10
N SER A 175 17.11 -26.61 9.94
CA SER A 175 15.73 -26.17 9.73
C SER A 175 14.74 -27.33 9.91
N PRO A 176 13.70 -27.19 10.77
CA PRO A 176 12.68 -28.22 10.93
C PRO A 176 11.90 -28.49 9.64
N LEU A 177 11.88 -27.55 8.71
CA LEU A 177 11.23 -27.68 7.40
C LEU A 177 11.81 -28.83 6.56
N LEU A 178 13.08 -29.19 6.77
CA LEU A 178 13.75 -30.25 6.03
C LEU A 178 13.24 -31.65 6.37
N ASN A 179 12.62 -31.82 7.54
CA ASN A 179 12.08 -33.10 8.02
C ASN A 179 10.63 -33.34 7.60
N LEU A 180 9.98 -32.34 6.97
CA LEU A 180 8.61 -32.43 6.52
C LEU A 180 8.48 -33.21 5.21
N SER A 181 7.37 -33.94 5.02
CA SER A 181 6.98 -34.44 3.70
C SER A 181 6.75 -33.28 2.73
N ASP A 182 6.74 -33.52 1.42
CA ASP A 182 6.50 -32.47 0.44
C ASP A 182 5.15 -31.79 0.64
N GLU A 183 4.10 -32.54 0.94
CA GLU A 183 2.79 -31.99 1.23
C GLU A 183 2.80 -31.11 2.50
N GLN A 184 3.43 -31.54 3.57
CA GLN A 184 3.56 -30.74 4.79
C GLN A 184 4.40 -29.48 4.55
N PHE A 185 5.52 -29.64 3.81
CA PHE A 185 6.40 -28.53 3.49
C PHE A 185 5.68 -27.43 2.72
N VAL A 186 4.97 -27.76 1.64
CA VAL A 186 4.27 -26.74 0.83
C VAL A 186 3.15 -26.04 1.59
N ARG A 187 2.53 -26.70 2.56
CA ARG A 187 1.54 -26.08 3.46
C ARG A 187 2.20 -25.15 4.46
N GLU A 188 3.32 -25.55 5.07
CA GLU A 188 4.02 -24.76 6.07
C GLU A 188 4.62 -23.47 5.48
N VAL A 189 5.16 -23.53 4.26
CA VAL A 189 5.71 -22.34 3.58
C VAL A 189 4.66 -21.58 2.75
N ASN A 190 3.38 -21.88 2.93
CA ASN A 190 2.26 -21.20 2.27
C ASN A 190 2.23 -21.28 0.73
N ILE A 191 2.85 -22.28 0.13
CA ILE A 191 2.73 -22.59 -1.30
C ILE A 191 1.33 -23.14 -1.59
N TYR A 192 0.80 -23.97 -0.68
CA TYR A 192 -0.54 -24.54 -0.72
C TYR A 192 -1.31 -24.18 0.54
N LYS A 193 -2.52 -23.68 0.39
CA LYS A 193 -3.37 -23.23 1.52
C LYS A 193 -4.76 -23.81 1.45
N ARG A 194 -5.41 -23.84 2.62
CA ARG A 194 -6.85 -24.06 2.76
C ARG A 194 -7.46 -22.89 3.52
N ASP A 195 -8.47 -22.26 2.92
CA ASP A 195 -9.32 -21.31 3.62
C ASP A 195 -10.41 -22.06 4.40
N LEU A 196 -10.34 -21.98 5.71
CA LEU A 196 -11.27 -22.67 6.61
C LEU A 196 -12.70 -22.09 6.54
N LYS A 197 -12.88 -20.86 6.07
CA LYS A 197 -14.19 -20.22 5.97
C LYS A 197 -14.94 -20.63 4.72
N SER A 198 -14.27 -20.58 3.58
CA SER A 198 -14.85 -20.93 2.28
C SER A 198 -14.68 -22.41 1.93
N ASN A 199 -13.85 -23.13 2.68
CA ASN A 199 -13.44 -24.52 2.41
C ASN A 199 -12.79 -24.72 1.03
N ILE A 200 -12.20 -23.64 0.48
CA ILE A 200 -11.43 -23.69 -0.76
C ILE A 200 -9.99 -24.02 -0.41
N GLU A 201 -9.37 -24.94 -1.14
CA GLU A 201 -7.96 -25.25 -1.02
C GLU A 201 -7.28 -25.29 -2.40
N GLY A 202 -5.98 -25.00 -2.43
CA GLY A 202 -5.20 -24.95 -3.65
C GLY A 202 -3.86 -24.24 -3.47
N LEU A 203 -3.14 -24.10 -4.57
CA LEU A 203 -1.92 -23.29 -4.63
C LEU A 203 -2.26 -21.82 -4.39
N THR A 204 -1.36 -21.11 -3.75
CA THR A 204 -1.39 -19.64 -3.74
C THR A 204 -0.82 -19.10 -5.06
N TYR A 205 -1.13 -17.84 -5.43
CA TYR A 205 -0.48 -17.21 -6.59
C TYR A 205 1.04 -17.20 -6.45
N ALA A 206 1.58 -16.91 -5.27
CA ALA A 206 3.01 -17.00 -5.02
C ALA A 206 3.53 -18.43 -5.21
N GLY A 207 2.79 -19.41 -4.68
CA GLY A 207 3.13 -20.83 -4.85
C GLY A 207 3.17 -21.26 -6.32
N LEU A 208 2.16 -20.84 -7.10
CA LEU A 208 2.12 -21.11 -8.53
C LEU A 208 3.30 -20.46 -9.27
N LEU A 209 3.56 -19.17 -9.04
CA LEU A 209 4.60 -18.42 -9.77
C LEU A 209 6.01 -18.91 -9.45
N LEU A 210 6.27 -19.34 -8.21
CA LEU A 210 7.59 -19.78 -7.76
C LEU A 210 7.86 -21.27 -8.02
N PHE A 211 6.82 -22.10 -7.94
CA PHE A 211 6.97 -23.57 -7.94
C PHE A 211 6.05 -24.27 -8.93
N GLY A 212 5.16 -23.58 -9.61
CA GLY A 212 4.28 -24.19 -10.60
C GLY A 212 4.99 -24.65 -11.86
N LYS A 213 4.43 -25.65 -12.53
CA LYS A 213 4.85 -26.03 -13.87
C LYS A 213 4.52 -24.91 -14.87
N GLY A 214 5.41 -24.65 -15.83
CA GLY A 214 5.27 -23.54 -16.77
C GLY A 214 3.93 -23.51 -17.51
N TYR A 215 3.43 -24.66 -17.96
CA TYR A 215 2.13 -24.74 -18.65
C TYR A 215 0.96 -24.40 -17.72
N VAL A 216 1.04 -24.77 -16.43
CA VAL A 216 -0.01 -24.42 -15.44
C VAL A 216 0.00 -22.92 -15.17
N ILE A 217 1.18 -22.30 -15.04
CA ILE A 217 1.29 -20.85 -14.90
C ILE A 217 0.59 -20.13 -16.05
N LYS A 218 0.81 -20.58 -17.29
CA LYS A 218 0.18 -19.99 -18.49
C LYS A 218 -1.33 -20.25 -18.57
N GLU A 219 -1.83 -21.31 -17.98
CA GLU A 219 -3.28 -21.59 -17.92
C GLU A 219 -3.98 -20.60 -16.97
N TYR A 220 -3.42 -20.34 -15.79
CA TYR A 220 -3.97 -19.37 -14.85
C TYR A 220 -3.68 -17.92 -15.22
N LEU A 221 -2.53 -17.67 -15.85
CA LEU A 221 -2.02 -16.36 -16.24
C LEU A 221 -1.63 -16.35 -17.74
N PRO A 222 -2.59 -16.27 -18.67
CA PRO A 222 -2.33 -16.40 -20.11
C PRO A 222 -1.35 -15.35 -20.68
N HIS A 223 -1.20 -14.22 -20.00
CA HIS A 223 -0.29 -13.16 -20.37
C HIS A 223 0.99 -13.13 -19.53
N PHE A 224 1.26 -14.21 -18.77
CA PHE A 224 2.48 -14.29 -18.00
C PHE A 224 3.69 -14.26 -18.93
N PHE A 225 4.60 -13.36 -18.63
CA PHE A 225 5.88 -13.23 -19.29
C PHE A 225 6.94 -12.97 -18.23
N PHE A 226 8.01 -13.74 -18.28
CA PHE A 226 9.16 -13.60 -17.40
C PHE A 226 10.43 -13.48 -18.24
N GLU A 227 11.26 -12.52 -17.92
CA GLU A 227 12.57 -12.33 -18.50
C GLU A 227 13.55 -11.86 -17.45
N TYR A 228 14.66 -12.55 -17.32
CA TYR A 228 15.80 -12.15 -16.52
C TYR A 228 17.01 -12.00 -17.44
N TYR A 229 17.74 -10.94 -17.30
CA TYR A 229 19.00 -10.73 -18.01
C TYR A 229 20.03 -10.06 -17.10
N GLU A 230 21.29 -10.49 -17.26
CA GLU A 230 22.45 -9.83 -16.66
C GLU A 230 23.14 -8.96 -17.69
N LYS A 231 23.64 -7.82 -17.24
CA LYS A 231 24.29 -6.83 -18.07
C LYS A 231 25.49 -6.27 -17.32
N SER A 232 26.70 -6.59 -17.75
CA SER A 232 27.95 -6.10 -17.17
C SER A 232 28.41 -4.77 -17.77
N ASP A 233 28.02 -4.47 -19.02
CA ASP A 233 28.32 -3.22 -19.73
C ASP A 233 27.02 -2.58 -20.24
N GLU A 234 26.88 -1.26 -20.08
CA GLU A 234 25.73 -0.49 -20.58
C GLU A 234 25.61 -0.52 -22.11
N ASN A 235 26.72 -0.73 -22.82
CA ASN A 235 26.77 -0.78 -24.29
C ASN A 235 26.44 -2.16 -24.85
N GLU A 236 26.45 -3.20 -24.04
CA GLU A 236 26.05 -4.54 -24.45
C GLU A 236 24.58 -4.79 -24.23
N ARG A 237 23.98 -5.65 -25.06
CA ARG A 237 22.56 -5.97 -24.95
C ARG A 237 22.26 -6.75 -23.67
N TYR A 238 23.01 -7.81 -23.40
CA TYR A 238 23.01 -8.61 -22.16
C TYR A 238 24.11 -9.68 -22.27
N ASP A 239 24.67 -10.09 -21.12
CA ASP A 239 25.65 -11.20 -21.02
C ASP A 239 24.94 -12.54 -20.87
N PHE A 240 23.85 -12.54 -20.14
CA PHE A 240 23.05 -13.71 -19.85
C PHE A 240 21.57 -13.36 -19.86
N ARG A 241 20.74 -14.29 -20.35
CA ARG A 241 19.30 -14.12 -20.44
C ARG A 241 18.58 -15.43 -20.12
N ILE A 242 17.54 -15.38 -19.30
CA ILE A 242 16.57 -16.46 -19.06
C ILE A 242 15.19 -15.93 -19.40
N THR A 243 14.39 -16.74 -20.07
CA THR A 243 12.99 -16.44 -20.40
C THR A 243 12.06 -17.49 -19.79
N ASP A 244 10.77 -17.25 -19.84
CA ASP A 244 9.74 -18.21 -19.44
C ASP A 244 9.84 -19.56 -20.19
N PHE A 245 10.34 -19.57 -21.43
CA PHE A 245 10.59 -20.81 -22.18
C PHE A 245 11.70 -21.65 -21.57
N ASP A 246 12.73 -21.04 -21.01
CA ASP A 246 13.83 -21.74 -20.37
C ASP A 246 13.39 -22.40 -19.05
N LEU A 247 12.41 -21.80 -18.37
CA LEU A 247 11.82 -22.36 -17.15
C LEU A 247 11.02 -23.64 -17.40
N GLU A 248 10.48 -23.84 -18.61
CA GLU A 248 9.77 -25.08 -18.97
C GLU A 248 10.68 -26.30 -19.06
N GLN A 249 11.97 -26.10 -19.28
CA GLN A 249 12.96 -27.17 -19.40
C GLN A 249 13.56 -27.59 -18.05
N GLY A 250 13.14 -27.00 -16.94
CA GLY A 250 13.55 -27.40 -15.60
C GLY A 250 14.98 -27.02 -15.21
N ASN A 251 15.52 -25.97 -15.79
CA ASN A 251 16.83 -25.42 -15.45
C ASN A 251 16.79 -24.52 -14.24
#